data_97f54a81b1f9a6ecbfb9465935b07bc7
#
_entry.id   97f54a81b1f9a6ecbfb9465935b07bc7
#
_cell.length_a   1.000
_cell.length_b   1.000
_cell.length_c   1.000
_cell.angle_alpha   90.00
_cell.angle_beta   90.00
_cell.angle_gamma   90.00
#
_symmetry.space_group_name_H-M   'P 1'
#
loop_
_entity.id
_entity.type
_entity.pdbx_description
1 polymer ?
#
loop_
_entity_poly.entity_id
_entity_poly.type
_entity_poly.pdbx_seq_one_letter_code
_entity_poly.pdbx_strand_id
1 'polypeptide(L)'
;MDDIKLAMLGNREAAKRLTDAGVLLPCHRCGGKAELREHTKELPFSEEMTEFGVICARCGCSTAWFGQVNLYYKSNAKELAEGYRRKARLAWNTRAPILSESELKKLEETT
;
A
#
# COMPACT_ATOMS: atom_id res chain seq x y z
N MET A 1 -6.07 -10.13 -19.21
CA MET A 1 -4.92 -9.45 -18.57
C MET A 1 -4.98 -9.70 -17.07
N ASP A 2 -3.88 -10.02 -16.45
CA ASP A 2 -3.88 -10.33 -15.02
C ASP A 2 -3.96 -9.07 -14.15
N ASP A 3 -4.26 -9.26 -12.86
CA ASP A 3 -4.44 -8.14 -11.91
C ASP A 3 -3.18 -7.28 -11.76
N ILE A 4 -2.01 -7.89 -11.86
CA ILE A 4 -0.75 -7.13 -11.75
C ILE A 4 -0.65 -6.11 -12.89
N LYS A 5 -0.86 -6.54 -14.11
CA LYS A 5 -0.82 -5.65 -15.28
C LYS A 5 -1.92 -4.59 -15.23
N LEU A 6 -3.14 -4.98 -14.85
CA LEU A 6 -4.25 -4.05 -14.71
C LEU A 6 -3.96 -2.97 -13.66
N ALA A 7 -3.46 -3.37 -12.49
CA ALA A 7 -3.11 -2.43 -11.43
C ALA A 7 -1.97 -1.49 -11.85
N MET A 8 -0.98 -2.00 -12.56
CA MET A 8 0.12 -1.17 -13.08
C MET A 8 -0.35 -0.12 -14.09
N LEU A 9 -1.46 -0.38 -14.77
CA LEU A 9 -2.09 0.57 -15.69
C LEU A 9 -3.05 1.52 -14.99
N GLY A 10 -3.24 1.38 -13.68
CA GLY A 10 -4.05 2.27 -12.88
C GLY A 10 -5.45 1.76 -12.56
N ASN A 11 -5.72 0.47 -12.78
CA ASN A 11 -7.01 -0.13 -12.41
C ASN A 11 -7.11 -0.29 -10.90
N ARG A 12 -8.04 0.43 -10.28
CA ARG A 12 -8.20 0.46 -8.82
C ARG A 12 -8.75 -0.84 -8.25
N GLU A 13 -9.66 -1.50 -8.96
CA GLU A 13 -10.23 -2.76 -8.49
C GLU A 13 -9.18 -3.86 -8.47
N ALA A 14 -8.33 -3.92 -9.50
CA ALA A 14 -7.20 -4.84 -9.52
C ALA A 14 -6.23 -4.56 -8.36
N ALA A 15 -5.96 -3.29 -8.08
CA ALA A 15 -5.11 -2.90 -6.94
C ALA A 15 -5.69 -3.36 -5.61
N LYS A 16 -7.00 -3.27 -5.42
CA LYS A 16 -7.68 -3.78 -4.22
C LYS A 16 -7.56 -5.29 -4.10
N ARG A 17 -7.78 -6.01 -5.19
CA ARG A 17 -7.66 -7.48 -5.19
C ARG A 17 -6.24 -7.93 -4.82
N LEU A 18 -5.22 -7.27 -5.38
CA LEU A 18 -3.82 -7.57 -5.04
C LEU A 18 -3.52 -7.26 -3.57
N THR A 19 -4.02 -6.12 -3.09
CA THR A 19 -3.84 -5.72 -1.69
C THR A 19 -4.45 -6.75 -0.73
N ASP A 20 -5.67 -7.20 -1.02
CA ASP A 20 -6.35 -8.20 -0.22
C ASP A 20 -5.67 -9.58 -0.28
N ALA A 21 -4.98 -9.86 -1.38
CA ALA A 21 -4.18 -11.08 -1.53
C ALA A 21 -2.79 -10.98 -0.91
N GLY A 22 -2.43 -9.82 -0.36
CA GLY A 22 -1.11 -9.60 0.25
C GLY A 22 0.01 -9.37 -0.76
N VAL A 23 -0.31 -9.06 -2.01
CA VAL A 23 0.66 -8.84 -3.08
C VAL A 23 1.01 -7.37 -3.19
N LEU A 24 2.31 -7.07 -3.28
CA LEU A 24 2.82 -5.72 -3.52
C LEU A 24 3.38 -5.63 -4.93
N LEU A 25 2.98 -4.59 -5.66
CA LEU A 25 3.54 -4.30 -6.99
C LEU A 25 5.01 -3.91 -6.89
N PRO A 26 5.81 -4.12 -7.96
CA PRO A 26 7.16 -3.57 -7.99
C PRO A 26 7.13 -2.04 -7.95
N CYS A 27 8.26 -1.44 -7.56
CA CYS A 27 8.38 0.02 -7.51
C CYS A 27 8.09 0.64 -8.89
N HIS A 28 7.24 1.65 -8.92
CA HIS A 28 6.89 2.33 -10.16
C HIS A 28 8.04 3.15 -10.77
N ARG A 29 9.07 3.45 -9.99
CA ARG A 29 10.24 4.22 -10.46
C ARG A 29 11.38 3.36 -10.96
N CYS A 30 11.74 2.31 -10.19
CA CYS A 30 12.94 1.52 -10.51
C CYS A 30 12.65 0.03 -10.73
N GLY A 31 11.41 -0.42 -10.52
CA GLY A 31 11.06 -1.83 -10.61
C GLY A 31 11.56 -2.69 -9.45
N GLY A 32 12.12 -2.08 -8.41
CA GLY A 32 12.66 -2.80 -7.26
C GLY A 32 11.58 -3.43 -6.40
N LYS A 33 12.01 -4.31 -5.50
CA LYS A 33 11.10 -5.02 -4.60
C LYS A 33 10.53 -4.09 -3.54
N ALA A 34 9.20 -4.16 -3.36
CA ALA A 34 8.50 -3.42 -2.32
C ALA A 34 8.49 -4.19 -1.01
N GLU A 35 8.60 -3.47 0.09
CA GLU A 35 8.54 -4.04 1.44
C GLU A 35 7.60 -3.22 2.33
N LEU A 36 6.72 -3.91 3.05
CA LEU A 36 5.94 -3.29 4.10
C LEU A 36 6.83 -3.11 5.32
N ARG A 37 6.90 -1.90 5.85
CA ARG A 37 7.71 -1.58 7.01
C ARG A 37 6.90 -0.92 8.10
N GLU A 38 7.33 -1.17 9.34
CA GLU A 38 6.78 -0.57 10.54
C GLU A 38 7.92 0.12 11.28
N HIS A 39 7.69 1.32 11.77
CA HIS A 39 8.60 1.92 12.72
C HIS A 39 7.86 2.68 13.81
N THR A 40 8.47 2.70 14.99
CA THR A 40 7.96 3.39 16.15
C THR A 40 8.91 4.52 16.49
N LYS A 41 8.38 5.72 16.67
CA LYS A 41 9.16 6.88 17.06
C LYS A 41 8.63 7.44 18.38
N GLU A 42 9.54 7.99 19.19
CA GLU A 42 9.16 8.65 20.43
C GLU A 42 8.70 10.07 20.15
N LEU A 43 7.66 10.47 20.83
CA LEU A 43 7.10 11.82 20.78
C LEU A 43 7.32 12.50 22.13
N PRO A 44 7.09 13.83 22.22
CA PRO A 44 7.11 14.54 23.50
C PRO A 44 6.18 13.88 24.50
N PHE A 45 6.49 14.01 25.80
CA PHE A 45 5.70 13.48 26.92
C PHE A 45 5.67 11.95 27.01
N SER A 46 6.75 11.30 26.53
CA SER A 46 6.91 9.84 26.59
C SER A 46 5.84 9.06 25.78
N GLU A 47 5.23 9.70 24.80
CA GLU A 47 4.32 9.04 23.88
C GLU A 47 5.09 8.35 22.75
N GLU A 48 4.53 7.31 22.21
CA GLU A 48 5.10 6.59 21.06
C GLU A 48 4.11 6.58 19.91
N MET A 49 4.62 6.79 18.69
CA MET A 49 3.81 6.68 17.48
C MET A 49 4.34 5.55 16.63
N THR A 50 3.48 4.60 16.29
CA THR A 50 3.81 3.51 15.38
C THR A 50 3.20 3.78 14.02
N GLU A 51 4.03 3.71 12.98
CA GLU A 51 3.64 4.00 11.60
C GLU A 51 3.98 2.84 10.69
N PHE A 52 3.14 2.67 9.66
CA PHE A 52 3.29 1.64 8.64
C PHE A 52 3.38 2.29 7.26
N GLY A 53 4.28 1.79 6.45
CA GLY A 53 4.43 2.26 5.08
C GLY A 53 5.02 1.17 4.20
N VAL A 54 4.91 1.34 2.89
CA VAL A 54 5.57 0.47 1.92
C VAL A 54 6.70 1.25 1.28
N ILE A 55 7.88 0.66 1.21
CA ILE A 55 9.08 1.28 0.68
C ILE A 55 9.73 0.37 -0.36
N CYS A 56 10.33 0.97 -1.38
CA CYS A 56 11.18 0.25 -2.30
C CYS A 56 12.54 -0.01 -1.65
N ALA A 57 12.90 -1.27 -1.53
CA ALA A 57 14.20 -1.67 -0.96
C ALA A 57 15.39 -1.19 -1.78
N ARG A 58 15.18 -0.86 -3.05
CA ARG A 58 16.23 -0.46 -3.98
C ARG A 58 16.45 1.05 -4.05
N CYS A 59 15.40 1.82 -4.29
CA CYS A 59 15.54 3.28 -4.49
C CYS A 59 15.03 4.13 -3.33
N GLY A 60 14.38 3.54 -2.33
CA GLY A 60 13.87 4.24 -1.17
C GLY A 60 12.56 4.98 -1.36
N CYS A 61 11.92 4.89 -2.53
CA CYS A 61 10.61 5.49 -2.77
C CYS A 61 9.57 4.85 -1.83
N SER A 62 8.73 5.64 -1.19
CA SER A 62 7.78 5.12 -0.21
C SER A 62 6.40 5.75 -0.33
N THR A 63 5.41 5.09 0.27
CA THR A 63 4.08 5.66 0.50
C THR A 63 4.15 6.72 1.62
N ALA A 64 3.06 7.42 1.83
CA ALA A 64 2.83 8.09 3.10
C ALA A 64 2.86 7.05 4.23
N TRP A 65 3.18 7.48 5.44
CA TRP A 65 3.20 6.63 6.61
C TRP A 65 1.88 6.76 7.35
N PHE A 66 1.28 5.61 7.68
CA PHE A 66 -0.02 5.53 8.32
C PHE A 66 0.14 4.96 9.72
N GLY A 67 -0.36 5.66 10.73
CA GLY A 67 -0.16 5.20 12.08
C GLY A 67 -0.98 5.94 13.12
N GLN A 68 -0.70 5.63 14.38
CA GLN A 68 -1.41 6.20 15.52
C GLN A 68 -0.50 6.28 16.74
N VAL A 69 -0.71 7.34 17.51
CA VAL A 69 -0.03 7.51 18.80
C VAL A 69 -0.53 6.45 19.77
N ASN A 70 0.40 5.84 20.49
CA ASN A 70 0.12 4.82 21.50
C ASN A 70 -0.72 3.65 20.97
N LEU A 71 -0.48 3.24 19.74
CA LEU A 71 -1.25 2.19 19.06
C LEU A 71 -1.40 0.92 19.93
N TYR A 72 -0.29 0.42 20.46
CA TYR A 72 -0.28 -0.87 21.17
C TYR A 72 -0.88 -0.83 22.58
N TYR A 73 -1.26 0.35 23.05
CA TYR A 73 -2.03 0.49 24.31
C TYR A 73 -3.55 0.47 24.07
N LYS A 74 -3.98 0.40 22.83
CA LYS A 74 -5.41 0.33 22.50
C LYS A 74 -5.92 -1.09 22.66
N SER A 75 -7.17 -1.26 23.10
CA SER A 75 -7.79 -2.57 23.28
C SER A 75 -7.92 -3.35 21.95
N ASN A 76 -7.99 -2.64 20.84
CA ASN A 76 -8.11 -3.21 19.51
C ASN A 76 -6.85 -2.97 18.65
N ALA A 77 -5.67 -2.94 19.29
CA ALA A 77 -4.41 -2.61 18.62
C ALA A 77 -4.12 -3.48 17.41
N LYS A 78 -4.38 -4.79 17.50
CA LYS A 78 -4.13 -5.71 16.38
C LYS A 78 -4.97 -5.36 15.15
N GLU A 79 -6.24 -5.05 15.35
CA GLU A 79 -7.15 -4.68 14.27
C GLU A 79 -6.75 -3.34 13.65
N LEU A 80 -6.41 -2.36 14.48
CA LEU A 80 -5.95 -1.06 14.01
C LEU A 80 -4.65 -1.18 13.21
N ALA A 81 -3.69 -1.95 13.73
CA ALA A 81 -2.42 -2.17 13.04
C ALA A 81 -2.63 -2.80 11.66
N GLU A 82 -3.49 -3.82 11.57
CA GLU A 82 -3.78 -4.48 10.29
C GLU A 82 -4.48 -3.51 9.32
N GLY A 83 -5.36 -2.66 9.83
CA GLY A 83 -5.98 -1.61 9.03
C GLY A 83 -4.97 -0.63 8.44
N TYR A 84 -3.98 -0.22 9.23
CA TYR A 84 -2.91 0.66 8.74
C TYR A 84 -1.99 -0.03 7.73
N ARG A 85 -1.67 -1.30 7.96
CA ARG A 85 -0.88 -2.10 7.00
C ARG A 85 -1.61 -2.20 5.66
N ARG A 86 -2.92 -2.46 5.69
CA ARG A 86 -3.74 -2.51 4.48
C ARG A 86 -3.75 -1.17 3.75
N LYS A 87 -3.89 -0.07 4.48
CA LYS A 87 -3.84 1.28 3.89
C LYS A 87 -2.52 1.53 3.19
N ALA A 88 -1.41 1.15 3.81
CA ALA A 88 -0.09 1.30 3.21
C ALA A 88 0.06 0.46 1.93
N ARG A 89 -0.37 -0.80 1.97
CA ARG A 89 -0.34 -1.68 0.79
C ARG A 89 -1.22 -1.15 -0.33
N LEU A 90 -2.42 -0.70 0.00
CA LEU A 90 -3.35 -0.15 -0.99
C LEU A 90 -2.80 1.12 -1.63
N ALA A 91 -2.22 2.03 -0.81
CA ALA A 91 -1.59 3.25 -1.30
C ALA A 91 -0.44 2.93 -2.26
N TRP A 92 0.36 1.91 -1.96
CA TRP A 92 1.45 1.48 -2.84
C TRP A 92 0.96 0.89 -4.16
N ASN A 93 -0.07 0.04 -4.10
CA ASN A 93 -0.61 -0.66 -5.27
C ASN A 93 -1.50 0.22 -6.15
N THR A 94 -2.02 1.32 -5.61
CA THR A 94 -2.87 2.23 -6.36
C THR A 94 -1.99 3.18 -7.19
N ARG A 95 -2.15 3.14 -8.51
CA ARG A 95 -1.38 3.94 -9.44
C ARG A 95 -2.27 4.95 -10.16
N ALA A 96 -1.68 6.05 -10.61
CA ALA A 96 -2.38 6.98 -11.48
C ALA A 96 -2.77 6.26 -12.78
N PRO A 97 -4.01 6.44 -13.29
CA PRO A 97 -4.42 5.78 -14.52
C PRO A 97 -3.58 6.24 -15.71
N ILE A 98 -3.08 5.28 -16.48
CA ILE A 98 -2.39 5.54 -17.75
C ILE A 98 -3.42 5.54 -18.88
N LEU A 99 -4.47 4.72 -18.72
CA LEU A 99 -5.55 4.58 -19.69
C LEU A 99 -6.84 5.21 -19.14
N SER A 100 -7.77 5.55 -20.01
CA SER A 100 -9.10 6.01 -19.60
C SER A 100 -9.88 4.89 -18.90
N GLU A 101 -10.91 5.26 -18.15
CA GLU A 101 -11.77 4.28 -17.49
C GLU A 101 -12.40 3.28 -18.47
N SER A 102 -12.81 3.76 -19.64
CA SER A 102 -13.40 2.89 -20.65
C SER A 102 -12.39 1.91 -21.23
N GLU A 103 -11.16 2.33 -21.42
CA GLU A 103 -10.08 1.46 -21.89
C GLU A 103 -9.72 0.40 -20.85
N LEU A 104 -9.64 0.78 -19.57
CA LEU A 104 -9.40 -0.15 -18.47
C LEU A 104 -10.53 -1.19 -18.36
N LYS A 105 -11.79 -0.76 -18.51
CA LYS A 105 -12.94 -1.67 -18.52
C LYS A 105 -12.87 -2.68 -19.65
N LYS A 106 -12.48 -2.25 -20.83
CA LYS A 106 -12.31 -3.14 -21.97
C LYS A 106 -11.27 -4.21 -21.70
N LEU A 107 -10.16 -3.83 -21.07
CA LEU A 107 -9.11 -4.79 -20.70
C LEU A 107 -9.60 -5.79 -19.65
N GLU A 108 -10.39 -5.36 -18.69
CA GLU A 108 -11.01 -6.27 -17.71
C GLU A 108 -11.95 -7.27 -18.38
N GLU A 109 -12.76 -6.82 -19.31
CA GLU A 109 -13.73 -7.67 -20.03
C GLU A 109 -13.06 -8.74 -20.90
N THR A 110 -11.82 -8.52 -21.32
CA THR A 110 -11.08 -9.47 -22.13
C THR A 110 -10.26 -10.48 -21.32
N THR A 111 -10.26 -10.36 -19.99
CA THR A 111 -9.54 -11.30 -19.10
C THR A 111 -10.44 -12.46 -18.55
#